data_de6dfdc9f647686d08b59181b4c591aa
#
_entry.id   de6dfdc9f647686d08b59181b4c591aa
#
_cell.length_a   1.000
_cell.length_b   1.000
_cell.length_c   1.000
_cell.angle_alpha   90.00
_cell.angle_beta   90.00
_cell.angle_gamma   90.00
#
_symmetry.space_group_name_H-M   'P 1'
#
loop_
_entity.id
_entity.type
_entity.pdbx_description
1 polymer ?
#
loop_
_entity_poly.entity_id
_entity_poly.type
_entity_poly.pdbx_seq_one_letter_code
_entity_poly.pdbx_strand_id
1 'polypeptide(L)'
;MITTSIMQIIQERRTIRQFSNQSLEIDTIRDIIDVARWAPHHAKTDPWRLILFHGEQRQQIIHMAKKAYTHLSETALSAFISYLQTVPAFLIVVMEEKENRKHWEDDLCATSALVQNIQLVAWEKQVGVAWRTFGEQLTSRMKEHIGVQQDEKIVGVLQMGYFDDVPTVTERKSVDELLTIM
;
A
#
# COMPACT_ATOMS: atom_id res chain seq x y z
N MET A 1 -25.63 -12.06 -10.40
CA MET A 1 -24.52 -11.58 -9.54
C MET A 1 -24.94 -10.21 -9.00
N ILE A 2 -24.97 -10.03 -7.68
CA ILE A 2 -25.21 -8.71 -7.08
C ILE A 2 -23.90 -7.95 -7.26
N THR A 3 -23.88 -6.97 -8.14
CA THR A 3 -22.70 -6.10 -8.33
C THR A 3 -22.64 -5.16 -7.14
N THR A 4 -21.60 -5.30 -6.32
CA THR A 4 -21.35 -4.39 -5.19
C THR A 4 -21.17 -2.96 -5.73
N SER A 5 -21.91 -2.00 -5.20
CA SER A 5 -21.79 -0.61 -5.68
C SER A 5 -20.47 0.01 -5.21
N ILE A 6 -19.95 0.97 -5.98
CA ILE A 6 -18.76 1.72 -5.57
C ILE A 6 -18.94 2.43 -4.21
N MET A 7 -20.15 2.88 -3.92
CA MET A 7 -20.48 3.49 -2.61
C MET A 7 -20.30 2.48 -1.48
N GLN A 8 -20.78 1.26 -1.67
CA GLN A 8 -20.65 0.19 -0.70
C GLN A 8 -19.17 -0.20 -0.49
N ILE A 9 -18.40 -0.36 -1.57
CA ILE A 9 -16.96 -0.65 -1.51
C ILE A 9 -16.23 0.42 -0.70
N ILE A 10 -16.50 1.70 -0.95
CA ILE A 10 -15.87 2.82 -0.22
C ILE A 10 -16.23 2.77 1.26
N GLN A 11 -17.48 2.49 1.60
CA GLN A 11 -17.97 2.46 2.98
C GLN A 11 -17.49 1.22 3.76
N GLU A 12 -17.39 0.08 3.10
CA GLU A 12 -17.07 -1.21 3.74
C GLU A 12 -15.58 -1.52 3.78
N ARG A 13 -14.77 -0.98 2.85
CA ARG A 13 -13.33 -1.25 2.82
C ARG A 13 -12.67 -0.95 4.17
N ARG A 14 -11.86 -1.90 4.63
CA ARG A 14 -11.04 -1.78 5.85
C ARG A 14 -9.57 -1.99 5.55
N THR A 15 -8.73 -1.46 6.40
CA THR A 15 -7.31 -1.79 6.44
C THR A 15 -7.14 -3.16 7.06
N ILE A 16 -6.70 -4.14 6.26
CA ILE A 16 -6.48 -5.51 6.70
C ILE A 16 -5.01 -5.67 7.10
N ARG A 17 -4.77 -6.16 8.31
CA ARG A 17 -3.43 -6.45 8.85
C ARG A 17 -3.22 -7.92 9.19
N GLN A 18 -4.29 -8.70 9.23
CA GLN A 18 -4.25 -10.13 9.42
C GLN A 18 -4.70 -10.80 8.12
N PHE A 19 -3.82 -11.57 7.54
CA PHE A 19 -4.04 -12.22 6.26
C PHE A 19 -4.27 -13.72 6.47
N SER A 20 -5.11 -14.31 5.64
CA SER A 20 -5.29 -15.75 5.59
C SER A 20 -4.05 -16.45 4.99
N ASN A 21 -3.99 -17.76 5.12
CA ASN A 21 -2.91 -18.56 4.53
C ASN A 21 -3.10 -18.82 3.03
N GLN A 22 -4.15 -18.26 2.42
CA GLN A 22 -4.40 -18.43 0.99
C GLN A 22 -3.36 -17.69 0.17
N SER A 23 -2.80 -18.36 -0.84
CA SER A 23 -1.88 -17.73 -1.81
C SER A 23 -2.59 -16.61 -2.58
N LEU A 24 -1.93 -15.48 -2.71
CA LEU A 24 -2.40 -14.39 -3.56
C LEU A 24 -1.70 -14.48 -4.91
N GLU A 25 -2.44 -14.79 -5.96
CA GLU A 25 -1.88 -15.00 -7.29
C GLU A 25 -1.42 -13.67 -7.94
N ILE A 26 -0.33 -13.74 -8.72
CA ILE A 26 0.24 -12.56 -9.42
C ILE A 26 -0.79 -11.96 -10.39
N ASP A 27 -1.57 -12.79 -11.07
CA ASP A 27 -2.57 -12.32 -12.03
C ASP A 27 -3.69 -11.52 -11.33
N THR A 28 -4.08 -11.91 -10.12
CA THR A 28 -5.01 -11.11 -9.30
C THR A 28 -4.44 -9.73 -8.98
N ILE A 29 -3.15 -9.65 -8.63
CA ILE A 29 -2.48 -8.36 -8.37
C ILE A 29 -2.41 -7.53 -9.64
N ARG A 30 -2.09 -8.14 -10.78
CA ARG A 30 -2.06 -7.47 -12.09
C ARG A 30 -3.42 -6.89 -12.47
N ASP A 31 -4.48 -7.65 -12.31
CA ASP A 31 -5.86 -7.19 -12.54
C ASP A 31 -6.21 -5.98 -11.69
N ILE A 32 -5.83 -6.02 -10.40
CA ILE A 32 -6.05 -4.89 -9.48
C ILE A 32 -5.33 -3.64 -9.99
N ILE A 33 -4.06 -3.78 -10.38
CA ILE A 33 -3.24 -2.67 -10.88
C ILE A 33 -3.78 -2.16 -12.21
N ASP A 34 -4.22 -3.03 -13.12
CA ASP A 34 -4.73 -2.66 -14.44
C ASP A 34 -5.94 -1.72 -14.36
N VAL A 35 -6.83 -1.97 -13.39
CA VAL A 35 -7.95 -1.06 -13.12
C VAL A 35 -7.49 0.17 -12.34
N ALA A 36 -6.66 0.00 -11.31
CA ALA A 36 -6.27 1.08 -10.42
C ALA A 36 -5.45 2.18 -11.11
N ARG A 37 -4.66 1.83 -12.13
CA ARG A 37 -3.84 2.77 -12.90
C ARG A 37 -4.64 3.85 -13.64
N TRP A 38 -5.95 3.75 -13.72
CA TRP A 38 -6.82 4.81 -14.23
C TRP A 38 -7.04 5.95 -13.23
N ALA A 39 -6.19 6.03 -12.20
CA ALA A 39 -6.19 7.17 -11.29
C ALA A 39 -5.87 8.48 -12.03
N PRO A 40 -6.52 9.60 -11.65
CA PRO A 40 -6.25 10.88 -12.29
C PRO A 40 -4.84 11.36 -11.96
N HIS A 41 -4.16 11.92 -12.96
CA HIS A 41 -2.86 12.55 -12.79
C HIS A 41 -2.72 13.79 -13.65
N HIS A 42 -1.87 14.72 -13.22
CA HIS A 42 -1.57 15.94 -13.97
C HIS A 42 -0.58 15.62 -15.11
N ALA A 43 -0.69 16.35 -16.23
CA ALA A 43 0.26 16.29 -17.35
C ALA A 43 0.48 14.91 -18.03
N LYS A 44 -0.36 13.90 -17.78
CA LYS A 44 -0.28 12.56 -18.42
C LYS A 44 1.08 11.87 -18.26
N THR A 45 1.67 11.96 -17.07
CA THR A 45 3.03 11.48 -16.79
C THR A 45 3.10 10.12 -16.15
N ASP A 46 1.96 9.54 -15.67
CA ASP A 46 1.94 8.29 -14.87
C ASP A 46 3.05 8.32 -13.80
N PRO A 47 2.99 9.23 -12.81
CA PRO A 47 4.13 9.59 -11.97
C PRO A 47 4.54 8.51 -10.96
N TRP A 48 4.05 7.30 -11.13
CA TRP A 48 4.26 6.17 -10.24
C TRP A 48 4.98 5.01 -10.91
N ARG A 49 5.71 4.28 -10.11
CA ARG A 49 6.29 2.98 -10.45
C ARG A 49 5.99 2.00 -9.29
N LEU A 50 5.72 0.75 -9.63
CA LEU A 50 5.33 -0.28 -8.68
C LEU A 50 6.38 -1.40 -8.68
N ILE A 51 6.78 -1.85 -7.48
CA ILE A 51 7.72 -2.96 -7.30
C ILE A 51 7.04 -4.02 -6.43
N LEU A 52 6.83 -5.23 -6.99
CA LEU A 52 6.16 -6.31 -6.31
C LEU A 52 7.15 -7.32 -5.73
N PHE A 53 6.99 -7.63 -4.44
CA PHE A 53 7.62 -8.75 -3.75
C PHE A 53 6.56 -9.80 -3.43
N HIS A 54 6.65 -10.95 -4.09
CA HIS A 54 5.70 -12.04 -4.01
C HIS A 54 6.46 -13.37 -3.88
N GLY A 55 5.82 -14.40 -3.32
CA GLY A 55 6.46 -15.70 -3.14
C GLY A 55 7.74 -15.61 -2.29
N GLU A 56 8.81 -16.22 -2.78
CA GLU A 56 10.11 -16.22 -2.07
C GLU A 56 10.77 -14.83 -2.00
N GLN A 57 10.52 -13.96 -2.98
CA GLN A 57 11.08 -12.60 -3.01
C GLN A 57 10.68 -11.76 -1.80
N ARG A 58 9.57 -12.09 -1.12
CA ARG A 58 9.15 -11.44 0.15
C ARG A 58 10.24 -11.49 1.22
N GLN A 59 11.08 -12.53 1.19
CA GLN A 59 12.17 -12.69 2.16
C GLN A 59 13.17 -11.54 2.10
N GLN A 60 13.30 -10.85 0.96
CA GLN A 60 14.14 -9.68 0.83
C GLN A 60 13.64 -8.53 1.73
N ILE A 61 12.33 -8.27 1.74
CA ILE A 61 11.71 -7.24 2.60
C ILE A 61 11.91 -7.59 4.07
N ILE A 62 11.70 -8.85 4.44
CA ILE A 62 11.85 -9.34 5.82
C ILE A 62 13.32 -9.19 6.27
N HIS A 63 14.26 -9.57 5.41
CA HIS A 63 15.68 -9.43 5.70
C HIS A 63 16.11 -7.97 5.88
N MET A 64 15.63 -7.06 5.01
CA MET A 64 15.89 -5.62 5.15
C MET A 64 15.28 -5.07 6.44
N ALA A 65 14.05 -5.45 6.78
CA ALA A 65 13.41 -5.04 8.02
C ALA A 65 14.23 -5.50 9.26
N LYS A 66 14.69 -6.75 9.27
CA LYS A 66 15.54 -7.27 10.35
C LYS A 66 16.80 -6.46 10.54
N LYS A 67 17.43 -6.02 9.44
CA LYS A 67 18.65 -5.19 9.48
C LYS A 67 18.36 -3.71 9.82
N ALA A 68 17.19 -3.20 9.50
CA ALA A 68 16.83 -1.79 9.72
C ALA A 68 16.45 -1.50 11.18
N TYR A 69 15.76 -2.44 11.82
CA TYR A 69 15.16 -2.22 13.15
C TYR A 69 15.98 -2.82 14.30
N THR A 70 17.30 -2.76 14.23
CA THR A 70 18.22 -3.26 15.27
C THR A 70 18.11 -2.53 16.61
N HIS A 71 17.47 -1.36 16.65
CA HIS A 71 17.23 -0.59 17.86
C HIS A 71 16.04 -1.11 18.68
N LEU A 72 15.20 -1.98 18.09
CA LEU A 72 14.12 -2.62 18.82
C LEU A 72 14.66 -3.69 19.80
N SER A 73 13.91 -3.93 20.86
CA SER A 73 14.20 -5.09 21.71
C SER A 73 14.05 -6.38 20.90
N GLU A 74 14.76 -7.43 21.29
CA GLU A 74 14.71 -8.72 20.61
C GLU A 74 13.27 -9.26 20.47
N THR A 75 12.47 -9.13 21.53
CA THR A 75 11.06 -9.53 21.53
C THR A 75 10.23 -8.73 20.52
N ALA A 76 10.39 -7.39 20.50
CA ALA A 76 9.65 -6.53 19.58
C ALA A 76 10.06 -6.78 18.12
N LEU A 77 11.36 -6.96 17.85
CA LEU A 77 11.87 -7.28 16.53
C LEU A 77 11.35 -8.65 16.06
N SER A 78 11.41 -9.67 16.93
CA SER A 78 10.89 -11.01 16.62
C SER A 78 9.40 -10.98 16.27
N ALA A 79 8.58 -10.29 17.08
CA ALA A 79 7.15 -10.13 16.81
C ALA A 79 6.90 -9.42 15.48
N PHE A 80 7.66 -8.35 15.18
CA PHE A 80 7.53 -7.62 13.91
C PHE A 80 7.92 -8.48 12.70
N ILE A 81 9.01 -9.23 12.79
CA ILE A 81 9.45 -10.14 11.73
C ILE A 81 8.42 -11.26 11.53
N SER A 82 7.93 -11.86 12.61
CA SER A 82 6.87 -12.87 12.54
C SER A 82 5.61 -12.33 11.85
N TYR A 83 5.22 -11.11 12.15
CA TYR A 83 4.13 -10.43 11.44
C TYR A 83 4.42 -10.28 9.94
N LEU A 84 5.61 -9.78 9.56
CA LEU A 84 5.95 -9.62 8.14
C LEU A 84 5.93 -10.95 7.37
N GLN A 85 6.26 -12.06 8.04
CA GLN A 85 6.20 -13.40 7.44
C GLN A 85 4.77 -13.83 7.06
N THR A 86 3.75 -13.32 7.75
CA THR A 86 2.34 -13.61 7.44
C THR A 86 1.82 -12.83 6.23
N VAL A 87 2.53 -11.81 5.74
CA VAL A 87 2.09 -10.98 4.62
C VAL A 87 2.32 -11.68 3.28
N PRO A 88 1.28 -12.00 2.47
CA PRO A 88 1.44 -12.74 1.22
C PRO A 88 2.16 -11.99 0.10
N ALA A 89 1.99 -10.65 0.03
CA ALA A 89 2.65 -9.82 -0.97
C ALA A 89 2.92 -8.41 -0.44
N PHE A 90 4.02 -7.80 -0.91
CA PHE A 90 4.36 -6.41 -0.68
C PHE A 90 4.45 -5.70 -2.03
N LEU A 91 3.60 -4.70 -2.22
CA LEU A 91 3.64 -3.82 -3.39
C LEU A 91 4.19 -2.46 -2.95
N ILE A 92 5.39 -2.12 -3.40
CA ILE A 92 6.03 -0.86 -3.08
C ILE A 92 5.64 0.16 -4.15
N VAL A 93 5.14 1.29 -3.69
CA VAL A 93 4.71 2.40 -4.54
C VAL A 93 5.78 3.48 -4.48
N VAL A 94 6.36 3.79 -5.62
CA VAL A 94 7.40 4.80 -5.79
C VAL A 94 6.94 5.88 -6.74
N MET A 95 7.40 7.09 -6.51
CA MET A 95 7.26 8.23 -7.42
C MET A 95 8.59 8.98 -7.54
N GLU A 96 8.79 9.72 -8.63
CA GLU A 96 9.94 10.58 -8.82
C GLU A 96 9.92 11.75 -7.81
N GLU A 97 11.06 12.08 -7.22
CA GLU A 97 11.26 13.33 -6.48
C GLU A 97 11.46 14.47 -7.48
N LYS A 98 10.83 15.60 -7.23
CA LYS A 98 10.92 16.78 -8.11
C LYS A 98 11.34 18.01 -7.32
N GLU A 99 12.22 18.84 -7.90
CA GLU A 99 12.64 20.11 -7.31
C GLU A 99 11.47 21.10 -7.21
N ASN A 100 10.59 21.13 -8.23
CA ASN A 100 9.40 21.96 -8.19
C ASN A 100 8.37 21.36 -7.24
N ARG A 101 8.19 22.01 -6.10
CA ARG A 101 7.31 21.56 -5.03
C ARG A 101 5.86 21.36 -5.49
N LYS A 102 5.33 22.23 -6.35
CA LYS A 102 3.96 22.10 -6.86
C LYS A 102 3.80 20.82 -7.69
N HIS A 103 4.72 20.56 -8.60
CA HIS A 103 4.69 19.33 -9.41
C HIS A 103 4.85 18.08 -8.54
N TRP A 104 5.69 18.16 -7.50
CA TRP A 104 5.85 17.08 -6.54
C TRP A 104 4.56 16.81 -5.74
N GLU A 105 3.86 17.86 -5.30
CA GLU A 105 2.58 17.75 -4.60
C GLU A 105 1.49 17.17 -5.53
N ASP A 106 1.43 17.60 -6.78
CA ASP A 106 0.51 17.08 -7.79
C ASP A 106 0.74 15.57 -8.02
N ASP A 107 2.01 15.13 -8.16
CA ASP A 107 2.38 13.73 -8.35
C ASP A 107 2.10 12.89 -7.10
N LEU A 108 2.32 13.43 -5.90
CA LEU A 108 1.98 12.75 -4.66
C LEU A 108 0.47 12.55 -4.52
N CYS A 109 -0.33 13.55 -4.87
CA CYS A 109 -1.80 13.43 -4.88
C CYS A 109 -2.26 12.37 -5.89
N ALA A 110 -1.71 12.38 -7.09
CA ALA A 110 -2.01 11.40 -8.13
C ALA A 110 -1.63 9.97 -7.69
N THR A 111 -0.43 9.80 -7.13
CA THR A 111 0.04 8.50 -6.61
C THR A 111 -0.81 8.02 -5.42
N SER A 112 -1.26 8.94 -4.57
CA SER A 112 -2.18 8.62 -3.47
C SER A 112 -3.56 8.19 -4.00
N ALA A 113 -4.05 8.79 -5.08
CA ALA A 113 -5.27 8.37 -5.76
C ALA A 113 -5.13 6.95 -6.36
N LEU A 114 -3.97 6.64 -6.98
CA LEU A 114 -3.66 5.27 -7.41
C LEU A 114 -3.72 4.29 -6.24
N VAL A 115 -3.09 4.61 -5.11
CA VAL A 115 -3.11 3.74 -3.92
C VAL A 115 -4.53 3.52 -3.42
N GLN A 116 -5.37 4.57 -3.42
CA GLN A 116 -6.78 4.42 -3.05
C GLN A 116 -7.53 3.52 -4.03
N ASN A 117 -7.33 3.68 -5.35
CA ASN A 117 -7.93 2.80 -6.35
C ASN A 117 -7.50 1.34 -6.14
N ILE A 118 -6.20 1.08 -5.90
CA ILE A 118 -5.69 -0.27 -5.58
C ILE A 118 -6.46 -0.86 -4.39
N GLN A 119 -6.67 -0.08 -3.33
CA GLN A 119 -7.38 -0.56 -2.14
C GLN A 119 -8.86 -0.87 -2.42
N LEU A 120 -9.53 -0.07 -3.25
CA LEU A 120 -10.94 -0.27 -3.58
C LEU A 120 -11.13 -1.51 -4.48
N VAL A 121 -10.32 -1.62 -5.55
CA VAL A 121 -10.37 -2.78 -6.46
C VAL A 121 -9.96 -4.07 -5.76
N ALA A 122 -8.95 -4.01 -4.89
CA ALA A 122 -8.54 -5.15 -4.07
C ALA A 122 -9.70 -5.62 -3.18
N TRP A 123 -10.39 -4.68 -2.52
CA TRP A 123 -11.55 -4.99 -1.67
C TRP A 123 -12.67 -5.70 -2.44
N GLU A 124 -12.99 -5.24 -3.64
CA GLU A 124 -13.95 -5.90 -4.52
C GLU A 124 -13.57 -7.35 -4.84
N LYS A 125 -12.26 -7.61 -5.00
CA LYS A 125 -11.69 -8.94 -5.23
C LYS A 125 -11.43 -9.73 -3.93
N GLN A 126 -11.93 -9.27 -2.77
CA GLN A 126 -11.70 -9.88 -1.45
C GLN A 126 -10.21 -9.95 -1.06
N VAL A 127 -9.40 -9.04 -1.60
CA VAL A 127 -8.00 -8.86 -1.22
C VAL A 127 -7.88 -7.69 -0.25
N GLY A 128 -7.41 -7.99 0.96
CA GLY A 128 -7.14 -7.01 1.99
C GLY A 128 -5.85 -6.25 1.68
N VAL A 129 -5.85 -4.96 2.01
CA VAL A 129 -4.67 -4.09 1.86
C VAL A 129 -4.41 -3.30 3.13
N ALA A 130 -3.15 -3.25 3.56
CA ALA A 130 -2.66 -2.28 4.53
C ALA A 130 -1.62 -1.37 3.88
N TRP A 131 -1.94 -0.08 3.73
CA TRP A 131 -0.97 0.94 3.32
C TRP A 131 -0.08 1.32 4.52
N ARG A 132 1.21 1.05 4.40
CA ARG A 132 2.22 1.33 5.42
C ARG A 132 3.22 2.36 4.90
N THR A 133 3.51 3.34 5.72
CA THR A 133 4.67 4.22 5.58
C THR A 133 5.69 3.78 6.63
N PHE A 134 6.76 3.14 6.18
CA PHE A 134 7.81 2.70 7.09
C PHE A 134 8.73 3.87 7.46
N GLY A 135 9.41 3.75 8.62
CA GLY A 135 10.40 4.73 9.03
C GLY A 135 11.60 4.81 8.07
N GLU A 136 12.32 5.92 8.11
CA GLU A 136 13.44 6.24 7.23
C GLU A 136 14.50 5.14 7.15
N GLN A 137 14.78 4.48 8.27
CA GLN A 137 15.77 3.40 8.32
C GLN A 137 15.46 2.23 7.38
N LEU A 138 14.19 1.83 7.27
CA LEU A 138 13.79 0.77 6.34
C LEU A 138 13.69 1.29 4.92
N THR A 139 13.12 2.49 4.72
CA THR A 139 12.99 3.08 3.39
C THR A 139 14.35 3.36 2.73
N SER A 140 15.35 3.82 3.48
CA SER A 140 16.71 3.99 2.97
C SER A 140 17.33 2.66 2.52
N ARG A 141 17.17 1.60 3.33
CA ARG A 141 17.63 0.25 2.94
C ARG A 141 16.89 -0.31 1.73
N MET A 142 15.59 -0.03 1.63
CA MET A 142 14.83 -0.39 0.44
C MET A 142 15.40 0.29 -0.81
N LYS A 143 15.68 1.59 -0.75
CA LYS A 143 16.31 2.32 -1.88
C LYS A 143 17.61 1.65 -2.32
N GLU A 144 18.48 1.28 -1.38
CA GLU A 144 19.77 0.66 -1.69
C GLU A 144 19.67 -0.74 -2.34
N HIS A 145 18.64 -1.52 -2.01
CA HIS A 145 18.61 -2.97 -2.30
C HIS A 145 17.55 -3.41 -3.30
N ILE A 146 16.54 -2.58 -3.58
CA ILE A 146 15.41 -2.97 -4.44
C ILE A 146 15.29 -2.13 -5.72
N GLY A 147 16.34 -1.41 -6.08
CA GLY A 147 16.39 -0.62 -7.30
C GLY A 147 15.47 0.61 -7.29
N VAL A 148 15.20 1.17 -6.11
CA VAL A 148 14.63 2.52 -5.98
C VAL A 148 15.74 3.53 -6.18
N GLN A 149 15.56 4.46 -7.12
CA GLN A 149 16.57 5.44 -7.46
C GLN A 149 16.71 6.50 -6.36
N GLN A 150 17.81 7.26 -6.37
CA GLN A 150 18.07 8.32 -5.39
C GLN A 150 17.03 9.46 -5.50
N ASP A 151 16.59 9.74 -6.70
CA ASP A 151 15.57 10.71 -7.08
C ASP A 151 14.14 10.17 -7.00
N GLU A 152 13.93 9.00 -6.41
CA GLU A 152 12.59 8.43 -6.18
C GLU A 152 12.22 8.44 -4.70
N LYS A 153 10.94 8.70 -4.42
CA LYS A 153 10.31 8.58 -3.11
C LYS A 153 9.50 7.29 -3.01
N ILE A 154 9.68 6.55 -1.93
CA ILE A 154 8.74 5.50 -1.54
C ILE A 154 7.52 6.16 -0.90
N VAL A 155 6.39 6.17 -1.61
CA VAL A 155 5.12 6.73 -1.13
C VAL A 155 4.47 5.80 -0.12
N GLY A 156 4.68 4.51 -0.27
CA GLY A 156 4.23 3.51 0.69
C GLY A 156 4.51 2.09 0.27
N VAL A 157 4.26 1.19 1.19
CA VAL A 157 4.31 -0.25 0.98
C VAL A 157 2.92 -0.81 1.26
N LEU A 158 2.29 -1.38 0.26
CA LEU A 158 0.99 -2.03 0.37
C LEU A 158 1.24 -3.50 0.71
N GLN A 159 0.81 -3.90 1.90
CA GLN A 159 0.76 -5.30 2.33
C GLN A 159 -0.56 -5.87 1.82
N MET A 160 -0.51 -6.95 1.05
CA MET A 160 -1.67 -7.47 0.34
C MET A 160 -1.85 -8.98 0.57
N GLY A 161 -3.09 -9.42 0.72
CA GLY A 161 -3.42 -10.83 0.90
C GLY A 161 -4.93 -11.04 1.12
N TYR A 162 -5.40 -12.27 0.98
CA TYR A 162 -6.76 -12.62 1.38
C TYR A 162 -6.90 -12.55 2.89
N PHE A 163 -8.14 -12.44 3.39
CA PHE A 163 -8.45 -12.28 4.81
C PHE A 163 -9.74 -13.03 5.16
N ASP A 164 -9.83 -13.47 6.39
CA ASP A 164 -11.00 -14.17 6.91
C ASP A 164 -11.88 -13.22 7.73
N ASP A 165 -11.28 -12.26 8.43
CA ASP A 165 -11.97 -11.34 9.34
C ASP A 165 -11.90 -9.90 8.87
N VAL A 166 -13.02 -9.19 9.03
CA VAL A 166 -13.13 -7.75 8.74
C VAL A 166 -13.08 -6.98 10.06
N PRO A 167 -12.12 -6.06 10.24
CA PRO A 167 -12.06 -5.22 11.44
C PRO A 167 -13.31 -4.36 11.62
N THR A 168 -13.66 -4.11 12.86
CA THR A 168 -14.77 -3.22 13.22
C THR A 168 -14.59 -1.82 12.64
N VAL A 169 -15.72 -1.20 12.29
CA VAL A 169 -15.76 0.16 11.75
C VAL A 169 -15.40 1.16 12.85
N THR A 170 -14.50 2.08 12.54
CA THR A 170 -14.31 3.29 13.34
C THR A 170 -15.28 4.36 12.85
N GLU A 171 -15.98 4.99 13.76
CA GLU A 171 -16.91 6.08 13.45
C GLU A 171 -16.19 7.22 12.73
N ARG A 172 -16.87 7.81 11.75
CA ARG A 172 -16.37 8.97 10.99
C ARG A 172 -17.08 10.22 11.47
N LYS A 173 -16.40 11.36 11.36
CA LYS A 173 -17.04 12.66 11.54
C LYS A 173 -18.26 12.79 10.64
N SER A 174 -19.29 13.45 11.13
CA SER A 174 -20.49 13.75 10.34
C SER A 174 -20.13 14.70 9.19
N VAL A 175 -21.01 14.75 8.17
CA VAL A 175 -20.83 15.69 7.04
C VAL A 175 -20.84 17.13 7.53
N ASP A 176 -21.67 17.45 8.53
CA ASP A 176 -21.78 18.81 9.10
C ASP A 176 -20.50 19.27 9.83
N GLU A 177 -19.71 18.31 10.36
CA GLU A 177 -18.40 18.64 10.94
C GLU A 177 -17.29 18.84 9.90
N LEU A 178 -17.50 18.38 8.66
CA LEU A 178 -16.51 18.42 7.59
C LEU A 178 -16.78 19.49 6.55
N LEU A 179 -18.05 19.89 6.38
CA LEU A 179 -18.51 20.77 5.32
C LEU A 179 -18.77 22.17 5.89
N THR A 180 -18.12 23.16 5.33
CA THR A 180 -18.45 24.55 5.56
C THR A 180 -19.14 25.13 4.32
N ILE A 181 -20.33 25.65 4.48
CA ILE A 181 -21.08 26.34 3.42
C ILE A 181 -20.89 27.85 3.65
N MET A 182 -20.35 28.56 2.65
CA MET A 182 -20.09 29.99 2.69
C MET A 182 -21.28 30.80 2.16
#